data_e061ea9756b3307bc33e0c2e34d1a284
#
_entry.id   e061ea9756b3307bc33e0c2e34d1a284
#
_cell.length_a   1.000
_cell.length_b   1.000
_cell.length_c   1.000
_cell.angle_alpha   90.00
_cell.angle_beta   90.00
_cell.angle_gamma   90.00
#
_symmetry.space_group_name_H-M   'P 1'
#
loop_
_entity.id
_entity.type
_entity.pdbx_description
1 polymer ?
#
loop_
_entity_poly.entity_id
_entity_poly.type
_entity_poly.pdbx_seq_one_letter_code
_entity_poly.pdbx_strand_id
1 'polypeptide(L)'
;YTDEALEACVKLTDRYITDRNFPDKAIDALDEAGSRVHLTNINVPKEIEEQEKLIEEAKSKKNEAVKSQNFELAASFRDKEKELSSQLDEMKKEWEANLKENRQTVDAEEIANVISMMSGIPVQRMAQAEGIKLAGMKEDLQSKVIAQDTAIEKLVKAILRSRVGLKDPNKPIGTFMFLGPTGVGKTHLAKELAKYMFGSSDALIRIDMSEYQEKHSVSRLVGAPPGYVGYDEGGQLTEAIRRKPYSVVLFDEIEKAHPDVFIILLQVLDDG
;
A
#
# COMPACT_ATOMS: atom_id res chain seq x y z
N TYR A 1 -8.15 9.76 -17.91
CA TYR A 1 -6.83 9.19 -17.65
C TYR A 1 -5.83 9.78 -18.63
N THR A 2 -4.63 10.13 -18.18
CA THR A 2 -3.53 10.50 -19.06
C THR A 2 -2.83 9.25 -19.61
N ASP A 3 -2.13 9.37 -20.74
CA ASP A 3 -1.35 8.25 -21.29
C ASP A 3 -0.27 7.78 -20.31
N GLU A 4 0.34 8.74 -19.58
CA GLU A 4 1.31 8.46 -18.52
C GLU A 4 0.69 7.65 -17.34
N ALA A 5 -0.57 7.93 -16.99
CA ALA A 5 -1.28 7.19 -15.96
C ALA A 5 -1.54 5.73 -16.40
N LEU A 6 -1.89 5.52 -17.67
CA LEU A 6 -2.10 4.17 -18.21
C LEU A 6 -0.80 3.35 -18.22
N GLU A 7 0.30 3.95 -18.66
CA GLU A 7 1.61 3.29 -18.60
C GLU A 7 2.06 3.01 -17.16
N ALA A 8 1.88 3.98 -16.25
CA ALA A 8 2.21 3.81 -14.85
C ALA A 8 1.36 2.69 -14.22
N CYS A 9 0.07 2.63 -14.55
CA CYS A 9 -0.81 1.57 -14.05
C CYS A 9 -0.29 0.18 -14.43
N VAL A 10 0.05 -0.06 -15.69
CA VAL A 10 0.59 -1.35 -16.12
C VAL A 10 1.92 -1.66 -15.44
N LYS A 11 2.87 -0.72 -15.44
CA LYS A 11 4.20 -0.92 -14.85
C LYS A 11 4.16 -1.15 -13.34
N LEU A 12 3.34 -0.37 -12.63
CA LEU A 12 3.27 -0.45 -11.17
C LEU A 12 2.47 -1.66 -10.69
N THR A 13 1.37 -2.02 -11.37
CA THR A 13 0.63 -3.25 -11.03
C THR A 13 1.43 -4.51 -11.34
N ASP A 14 2.23 -4.51 -12.41
CA ASP A 14 3.14 -5.63 -12.70
C ASP A 14 4.13 -5.85 -11.55
N ARG A 15 4.72 -4.78 -11.09
CA ARG A 15 5.79 -4.79 -10.08
C ARG A 15 5.29 -5.02 -8.65
N TYR A 16 4.12 -4.50 -8.28
CA TYR A 16 3.69 -4.43 -6.88
C TYR A 16 2.47 -5.28 -6.54
N ILE A 17 1.72 -5.75 -7.53
CA ILE A 17 0.57 -6.66 -7.36
C ILE A 17 0.90 -8.01 -7.99
N THR A 18 1.38 -8.95 -7.16
CA THR A 18 1.84 -10.26 -7.59
C THR A 18 0.80 -11.36 -7.43
N ASP A 19 -0.26 -11.13 -6.66
CA ASP A 19 -1.34 -12.06 -6.35
C ASP A 19 -2.44 -12.13 -7.42
N ARG A 20 -2.38 -11.27 -8.45
CA ARG A 20 -3.36 -11.18 -9.54
C ARG A 20 -2.70 -11.17 -10.90
N ASN A 21 -3.44 -11.59 -11.92
CA ASN A 21 -2.98 -11.66 -13.30
C ASN A 21 -3.42 -10.44 -14.13
N PHE A 22 -2.72 -10.18 -15.23
CA PHE A 22 -3.20 -9.26 -16.26
C PHE A 22 -4.33 -9.91 -17.08
N PRO A 23 -5.32 -9.12 -17.56
CA PRO A 23 -5.43 -7.65 -17.45
C PRO A 23 -6.10 -7.17 -16.16
N ASP A 24 -6.71 -8.06 -15.37
CA ASP A 24 -7.61 -7.73 -14.26
C ASP A 24 -6.97 -6.78 -13.24
N LYS A 25 -5.73 -7.05 -12.81
CA LYS A 25 -5.03 -6.20 -11.82
C LYS A 25 -4.84 -4.74 -12.27
N ALA A 26 -4.68 -4.51 -13.57
CA ALA A 26 -4.54 -3.15 -14.09
C ALA A 26 -5.90 -2.45 -14.22
N ILE A 27 -6.93 -3.19 -14.63
CA ILE A 27 -8.30 -2.67 -14.74
C ILE A 27 -8.82 -2.29 -13.35
N ASP A 28 -8.65 -3.15 -12.35
CA ASP A 28 -9.04 -2.88 -10.97
C ASP A 28 -8.37 -1.61 -10.42
N ALA A 29 -7.06 -1.44 -10.67
CA ALA A 29 -6.33 -0.26 -10.22
C ALA A 29 -6.80 1.02 -10.93
N LEU A 30 -7.15 0.96 -12.21
CA LEU A 30 -7.73 2.08 -12.96
C LEU A 30 -9.11 2.45 -12.43
N ASP A 31 -9.99 1.47 -12.22
CA ASP A 31 -11.33 1.69 -11.71
C ASP A 31 -11.30 2.30 -10.31
N GLU A 32 -10.46 1.79 -9.44
CA GLU A 32 -10.28 2.34 -8.09
C GLU A 32 -9.76 3.78 -8.12
N ALA A 33 -8.77 4.07 -9.00
CA ALA A 33 -8.23 5.41 -9.14
C ALA A 33 -9.28 6.39 -9.69
N GLY A 34 -10.02 5.98 -10.70
CA GLY A 34 -11.11 6.79 -11.26
C GLY A 34 -12.21 7.08 -10.24
N SER A 35 -12.65 6.05 -9.53
CA SER A 35 -13.66 6.16 -8.48
C SER A 35 -13.21 7.09 -7.35
N ARG A 36 -11.95 6.99 -6.94
CA ARG A 36 -11.39 7.83 -5.88
C ARG A 36 -11.29 9.30 -6.27
N VAL A 37 -10.76 9.59 -7.45
CA VAL A 37 -10.70 10.97 -7.97
C VAL A 37 -12.11 11.54 -8.09
N HIS A 38 -13.07 10.75 -8.56
CA HIS A 38 -14.46 11.15 -8.61
C HIS A 38 -15.03 11.49 -7.23
N LEU A 39 -14.86 10.60 -6.25
CA LEU A 39 -15.36 10.80 -4.87
C LEU A 39 -14.70 12.00 -4.16
N THR A 40 -13.40 12.21 -4.37
CA THR A 40 -12.68 13.33 -3.75
C THR A 40 -13.14 14.67 -4.29
N ASN A 41 -13.63 14.71 -5.53
CA ASN A 41 -14.08 15.93 -6.21
C ASN A 41 -15.59 16.19 -6.14
N ILE A 42 -16.35 15.30 -5.52
CA ILE A 42 -17.78 15.53 -5.24
C ILE A 42 -17.88 16.50 -4.04
N ASN A 43 -17.74 17.79 -4.30
CA ASN A 43 -18.12 18.82 -3.37
C ASN A 43 -19.59 19.20 -3.65
N VAL A 44 -20.49 18.81 -2.77
CA VAL A 44 -21.89 19.28 -2.82
C VAL A 44 -21.90 20.77 -2.52
N PRO A 45 -22.46 21.64 -3.40
CA PRO A 45 -22.58 23.04 -3.12
C PRO A 45 -23.40 23.27 -1.85
N LYS A 46 -22.97 24.23 -1.02
CA LYS A 46 -23.67 24.59 0.22
C LYS A 46 -25.12 25.00 -0.03
N GLU A 47 -25.40 25.57 -1.17
CA GLU A 47 -26.73 25.96 -1.61
C GLU A 47 -27.70 24.77 -1.70
N ILE A 48 -27.22 23.61 -2.16
CA ILE A 48 -28.02 22.36 -2.19
C ILE A 48 -28.31 21.88 -0.77
N GLU A 49 -27.32 21.91 0.14
CA GLU A 49 -27.50 21.52 1.53
C GLU A 49 -28.46 22.47 2.27
N GLU A 50 -28.39 23.76 2.01
CA GLU A 50 -29.29 24.75 2.58
C GLU A 50 -30.71 24.55 2.05
N GLN A 51 -30.88 24.26 0.78
CA GLN A 51 -32.18 23.99 0.19
C GLN A 51 -32.82 22.71 0.75
N GLU A 52 -32.03 21.66 0.95
CA GLU A 52 -32.50 20.42 1.59
C GLU A 52 -32.99 20.68 3.03
N LYS A 53 -32.31 21.53 3.80
CA LYS A 53 -32.74 21.92 5.14
C LYS A 53 -34.04 22.69 5.11
N LEU A 54 -34.23 23.61 4.16
CA LEU A 54 -35.48 24.36 4.01
C LEU A 54 -36.67 23.46 3.67
N ILE A 55 -36.45 22.44 2.86
CA ILE A 55 -37.47 21.42 2.52
C ILE A 55 -37.83 20.63 3.78
N GLU A 56 -36.84 20.23 4.59
CA GLU A 56 -37.08 19.47 5.82
C GLU A 56 -37.85 20.30 6.85
N GLU A 57 -37.51 21.59 6.98
CA GLU A 57 -38.29 22.53 7.81
C GLU A 57 -39.72 22.70 7.32
N ALA A 58 -39.92 22.86 6.01
CA ALA A 58 -41.26 22.99 5.43
C ALA A 58 -42.10 21.74 5.68
N LYS A 59 -41.48 20.55 5.54
CA LYS A 59 -42.08 19.25 5.81
C LYS A 59 -42.45 19.06 7.28
N SER A 60 -41.59 19.52 8.21
CA SER A 60 -41.85 19.49 9.65
C SER A 60 -43.07 20.40 9.99
N LYS A 61 -43.06 21.65 9.50
CA LYS A 61 -44.15 22.60 9.71
C LYS A 61 -45.47 22.12 9.09
N LYS A 62 -45.43 21.48 7.93
CA LYS A 62 -46.61 20.83 7.32
C LYS A 62 -47.17 19.74 8.23
N ASN A 63 -46.33 18.89 8.78
CA ASN A 63 -46.75 17.81 9.68
C ASN A 63 -47.35 18.35 11.02
N GLU A 64 -46.79 19.43 11.56
CA GLU A 64 -47.33 20.11 12.74
C GLU A 64 -48.70 20.73 12.44
N ALA A 65 -48.85 21.38 11.30
CA ALA A 65 -50.14 21.97 10.87
C ALA A 65 -51.21 20.89 10.66
N VAL A 66 -50.86 19.73 10.15
CA VAL A 66 -51.77 18.57 10.04
C VAL A 66 -52.18 18.07 11.42
N LYS A 67 -51.23 17.93 12.36
CA LYS A 67 -51.53 17.50 13.75
C LYS A 67 -52.46 18.50 14.48
N SER A 68 -52.33 19.79 14.21
CA SER A 68 -53.19 20.85 14.76
C SER A 68 -54.49 21.05 14.00
N GLN A 69 -54.79 20.17 13.01
CA GLN A 69 -55.98 20.22 12.14
C GLN A 69 -56.16 21.55 11.37
N ASN A 70 -55.08 22.29 11.16
CA ASN A 70 -55.08 23.50 10.35
C ASN A 70 -54.72 23.16 8.89
N PHE A 71 -55.76 22.74 8.14
CA PHE A 71 -55.58 22.23 6.76
C PHE A 71 -55.20 23.31 5.75
N GLU A 72 -55.57 24.57 6.01
CA GLU A 72 -55.22 25.70 5.15
C GLU A 72 -53.69 26.00 5.24
N LEU A 73 -53.18 26.02 6.47
CA LEU A 73 -51.75 26.17 6.71
C LEU A 73 -50.93 24.97 6.20
N ALA A 74 -51.45 23.74 6.35
CA ALA A 74 -50.85 22.54 5.82
C ALA A 74 -50.77 22.53 4.28
N ALA A 75 -51.79 23.07 3.62
CA ALA A 75 -51.81 23.22 2.15
C ALA A 75 -50.73 24.23 1.68
N SER A 76 -50.61 25.37 2.35
CA SER A 76 -49.57 26.35 2.01
C SER A 76 -48.12 25.80 2.18
N PHE A 77 -47.88 25.04 3.24
CA PHE A 77 -46.54 24.38 3.42
C PHE A 77 -46.31 23.25 2.42
N ARG A 78 -47.34 22.54 1.98
CA ARG A 78 -47.23 21.54 0.91
C ARG A 78 -46.84 22.19 -0.42
N ASP A 79 -47.46 23.31 -0.74
CA ASP A 79 -47.16 24.00 -2.00
C ASP A 79 -45.76 24.59 -1.98
N LYS A 80 -45.31 25.10 -0.81
CA LYS A 80 -43.93 25.56 -0.59
C LYS A 80 -42.94 24.41 -0.67
N GLU A 81 -43.21 23.25 -0.06
CA GLU A 81 -42.39 22.03 -0.15
C GLU A 81 -42.22 21.62 -1.60
N LYS A 82 -43.29 21.65 -2.41
CA LYS A 82 -43.26 21.29 -3.82
C LYS A 82 -42.41 22.25 -4.66
N GLU A 83 -42.52 23.55 -4.39
CA GLU A 83 -41.74 24.60 -5.04
C GLU A 83 -40.24 24.43 -4.74
N LEU A 84 -39.88 24.28 -3.47
CA LEU A 84 -38.50 24.08 -3.01
C LEU A 84 -37.92 22.76 -3.58
N SER A 85 -38.73 21.69 -3.66
CA SER A 85 -38.30 20.43 -4.27
C SER A 85 -38.01 20.57 -5.75
N SER A 86 -38.83 21.33 -6.50
CA SER A 86 -38.59 21.61 -7.93
C SER A 86 -37.30 22.40 -8.12
N GLN A 87 -37.05 23.41 -7.30
CA GLN A 87 -35.81 24.19 -7.32
C GLN A 87 -34.59 23.30 -7.01
N LEU A 88 -34.71 22.41 -6.03
CA LEU A 88 -33.65 21.47 -5.69
C LEU A 88 -33.32 20.52 -6.84
N ASP A 89 -34.34 20.01 -7.55
CA ASP A 89 -34.16 19.14 -8.70
C ASP A 89 -33.46 19.87 -9.87
N GLU A 90 -33.76 21.14 -10.08
CA GLU A 90 -33.07 21.98 -11.07
C GLU A 90 -31.60 22.21 -10.69
N MET A 91 -31.35 22.60 -9.44
CA MET A 91 -29.99 22.80 -8.92
C MET A 91 -29.16 21.52 -9.00
N LYS A 92 -29.74 20.37 -8.66
CA LYS A 92 -29.07 19.06 -8.80
C LYS A 92 -28.73 18.74 -10.25
N LYS A 93 -29.60 19.02 -11.20
CA LYS A 93 -29.35 18.83 -12.63
C LYS A 93 -28.22 19.73 -13.15
N GLU A 94 -28.22 20.99 -12.75
CA GLU A 94 -27.15 21.94 -13.11
C GLU A 94 -25.81 21.50 -12.51
N TRP A 95 -25.81 21.07 -11.26
CA TRP A 95 -24.62 20.56 -10.61
C TRP A 95 -24.07 19.29 -11.27
N GLU A 96 -24.96 18.34 -11.62
CA GLU A 96 -24.56 17.12 -12.37
C GLU A 96 -24.01 17.47 -13.77
N ALA A 97 -24.57 18.46 -14.45
CA ALA A 97 -24.07 18.93 -15.74
C ALA A 97 -22.68 19.54 -15.59
N ASN A 98 -22.46 20.39 -14.58
CA ASN A 98 -21.17 20.98 -14.25
C ASN A 98 -20.11 19.92 -13.90
N LEU A 99 -20.48 18.86 -13.17
CA LEU A 99 -19.58 17.74 -12.88
C LEU A 99 -19.16 16.96 -14.13
N LYS A 100 -20.05 16.85 -15.13
CA LYS A 100 -19.73 16.19 -16.41
C LYS A 100 -18.79 17.04 -17.28
N GLU A 101 -18.92 18.35 -17.23
CA GLU A 101 -18.06 19.28 -17.98
C GLU A 101 -16.69 19.43 -17.33
N ASN A 102 -16.60 19.45 -16.00
CA ASN A 102 -15.38 19.62 -15.22
C ASN A 102 -14.82 18.27 -14.74
N ARG A 103 -14.62 17.33 -15.67
CA ARG A 103 -13.97 16.05 -15.34
C ARG A 103 -12.52 16.28 -14.98
N GLN A 104 -12.14 15.78 -13.80
CA GLN A 104 -10.73 15.78 -13.41
C GLN A 104 -9.98 14.63 -14.09
N THR A 105 -8.72 14.90 -14.43
CA THR A 105 -7.83 13.91 -15.03
C THR A 105 -7.20 13.07 -13.93
N VAL A 106 -7.16 11.76 -14.14
CA VAL A 106 -6.39 10.83 -13.33
C VAL A 106 -4.97 10.78 -13.88
N ASP A 107 -4.00 11.14 -13.09
CA ASP A 107 -2.58 11.15 -13.45
C ASP A 107 -1.81 9.94 -12.87
N ALA A 108 -0.52 9.86 -13.17
CA ALA A 108 0.34 8.77 -12.69
C ALA A 108 0.51 8.77 -11.16
N GLU A 109 0.37 9.94 -10.52
CA GLU A 109 0.49 10.07 -9.07
C GLU A 109 -0.72 9.45 -8.36
N GLU A 110 -1.93 9.68 -8.88
CA GLU A 110 -3.15 9.07 -8.35
C GLU A 110 -3.13 7.54 -8.51
N ILE A 111 -2.64 7.03 -9.63
CA ILE A 111 -2.43 5.59 -9.84
C ILE A 111 -1.44 5.03 -8.80
N ALA A 112 -0.32 5.70 -8.57
CA ALA A 112 0.67 5.27 -7.58
C ALA A 112 0.10 5.28 -6.15
N ASN A 113 -0.77 6.24 -5.82
CA ASN A 113 -1.50 6.29 -4.56
C ASN A 113 -2.39 5.06 -4.35
N VAL A 114 -3.17 4.72 -5.37
CA VAL A 114 -4.09 3.59 -5.32
C VAL A 114 -3.31 2.27 -5.19
N ILE A 115 -2.29 2.07 -6.00
CA ILE A 115 -1.46 0.86 -5.94
C ILE A 115 -0.74 0.77 -4.59
N SER A 116 -0.33 1.91 -4.00
CA SER A 116 0.24 1.95 -2.65
C SER A 116 -0.74 1.46 -1.59
N MET A 117 -2.02 1.79 -1.71
CA MET A 117 -3.04 1.30 -0.79
C MET A 117 -3.40 -0.17 -1.02
N MET A 118 -3.52 -0.59 -2.28
CA MET A 118 -3.84 -1.98 -2.62
C MET A 118 -2.73 -2.95 -2.18
N SER A 119 -1.47 -2.57 -2.37
CA SER A 119 -0.30 -3.40 -2.05
C SER A 119 0.23 -3.22 -0.63
N GLY A 120 -0.17 -2.13 0.08
CA GLY A 120 0.42 -1.74 1.36
C GLY A 120 1.85 -1.21 1.25
N ILE A 121 2.36 -0.96 0.03
CA ILE A 121 3.72 -0.52 -0.25
C ILE A 121 3.69 0.96 -0.59
N PRO A 122 4.55 1.82 -0.01
CA PRO A 122 4.59 3.24 -0.31
C PRO A 122 5.18 3.52 -1.71
N VAL A 123 4.42 3.18 -2.76
CA VAL A 123 4.85 3.23 -4.18
C VAL A 123 5.33 4.62 -4.59
N GLN A 124 4.66 5.68 -4.14
CA GLN A 124 5.09 7.06 -4.41
C GLN A 124 6.48 7.37 -3.87
N ARG A 125 6.78 6.92 -2.64
CA ARG A 125 8.10 7.09 -2.04
C ARG A 125 9.16 6.29 -2.79
N MET A 126 8.78 5.21 -3.44
CA MET A 126 9.70 4.38 -4.22
C MET A 126 9.92 4.90 -5.63
N ALA A 127 8.91 5.46 -6.29
CA ALA A 127 9.04 6.01 -7.65
C ALA A 127 9.79 7.35 -7.71
N GLN A 128 9.48 8.29 -6.81
CA GLN A 128 10.18 9.59 -6.75
C GLN A 128 11.53 9.54 -6.03
N ALA A 129 11.74 8.51 -5.22
CA ALA A 129 12.87 8.42 -4.30
C ALA A 129 14.03 7.57 -4.80
N GLU A 130 13.90 6.89 -5.93
CA GLU A 130 14.96 5.98 -6.39
C GLU A 130 16.28 6.68 -6.68
N GLY A 131 16.28 7.95 -7.09
CA GLY A 131 17.53 8.70 -7.31
C GLY A 131 18.01 9.53 -6.10
N ILE A 132 17.12 10.25 -5.44
CA ILE A 132 17.50 11.26 -4.42
C ILE A 132 17.64 10.65 -3.03
N LYS A 133 16.78 9.70 -2.66
CA LYS A 133 16.88 9.03 -1.35
C LYS A 133 18.05 8.07 -1.25
N LEU A 134 18.40 7.40 -2.34
CA LEU A 134 19.57 6.51 -2.32
C LEU A 134 20.88 7.30 -2.09
N ALA A 135 20.96 8.55 -2.52
CA ALA A 135 22.11 9.41 -2.25
C ALA A 135 22.26 9.76 -0.76
N GLY A 136 21.16 9.96 -0.03
CA GLY A 136 21.17 10.28 1.42
C GLY A 136 21.14 9.06 2.34
N MET A 137 21.12 7.83 1.81
CA MET A 137 21.00 6.60 2.62
C MET A 137 22.18 6.42 3.58
N LYS A 138 23.40 6.78 3.14
CA LYS A 138 24.60 6.62 3.95
C LYS A 138 24.53 7.50 5.20
N GLU A 139 24.23 8.77 5.02
CA GLU A 139 24.15 9.76 6.11
C GLU A 139 23.03 9.44 7.09
N ASP A 140 21.87 9.04 6.59
CA ASP A 140 20.72 8.67 7.43
C ASP A 140 21.02 7.43 8.28
N LEU A 141 21.58 6.38 7.69
CA LEU A 141 21.97 5.17 8.42
C LEU A 141 23.09 5.43 9.42
N GLN A 142 24.10 6.24 9.07
CA GLN A 142 25.20 6.61 9.97
C GLN A 142 24.72 7.43 11.17
N SER A 143 23.69 8.27 10.98
CA SER A 143 23.11 9.04 12.09
C SER A 143 22.39 8.16 13.13
N LYS A 144 21.88 6.99 12.72
CA LYS A 144 21.09 6.07 13.55
C LYS A 144 21.89 4.90 14.10
N VAL A 145 22.90 4.44 13.35
CA VAL A 145 23.74 3.29 13.72
C VAL A 145 25.17 3.79 13.90
N ILE A 146 25.54 4.06 15.15
CA ILE A 146 26.79 4.68 15.51
C ILE A 146 27.95 3.69 15.43
N ALA A 147 29.12 4.15 14.97
CA ALA A 147 30.38 3.41 14.92
C ALA A 147 30.38 2.16 14.00
N GLN A 148 29.52 2.16 12.96
CA GLN A 148 29.49 1.12 11.94
C GLN A 148 29.67 1.67 10.51
N ASP A 149 30.40 2.76 10.36
CA ASP A 149 30.54 3.50 9.10
C ASP A 149 31.01 2.64 7.93
N THR A 150 32.00 1.78 8.16
CA THR A 150 32.55 0.89 7.13
C THR A 150 31.52 -0.15 6.66
N ALA A 151 30.72 -0.70 7.58
CA ALA A 151 29.69 -1.66 7.26
C ALA A 151 28.55 -1.00 6.48
N ILE A 152 28.10 0.17 6.91
CA ILE A 152 27.08 0.98 6.24
C ILE A 152 27.52 1.36 4.83
N GLU A 153 28.77 1.81 4.66
CA GLU A 153 29.27 2.20 3.34
C GLU A 153 29.28 1.01 2.36
N LYS A 154 29.73 -0.17 2.79
CA LYS A 154 29.70 -1.38 1.96
C LYS A 154 28.29 -1.80 1.61
N LEU A 155 27.36 -1.75 2.57
CA LEU A 155 25.94 -2.07 2.41
C LEU A 155 25.30 -1.14 1.38
N VAL A 156 25.42 0.17 1.57
CA VAL A 156 24.85 1.20 0.69
C VAL A 156 25.40 1.07 -0.73
N LYS A 157 26.72 0.89 -0.87
CA LYS A 157 27.36 0.71 -2.18
C LYS A 157 26.86 -0.54 -2.92
N ALA A 158 26.57 -1.62 -2.22
CA ALA A 158 26.03 -2.84 -2.82
C ALA A 158 24.56 -2.64 -3.27
N ILE A 159 23.74 -1.98 -2.45
CA ILE A 159 22.36 -1.64 -2.80
C ILE A 159 22.31 -0.72 -4.01
N LEU A 160 23.14 0.33 -4.03
CA LEU A 160 23.23 1.25 -5.17
C LEU A 160 23.58 0.52 -6.47
N ARG A 161 24.54 -0.39 -6.43
CA ARG A 161 24.93 -1.21 -7.60
C ARG A 161 23.80 -2.09 -8.13
N SER A 162 23.03 -2.69 -7.22
CA SER A 162 21.88 -3.52 -7.58
C SER A 162 20.78 -2.71 -8.29
N ARG A 163 20.62 -1.42 -7.95
CA ARG A 163 19.59 -0.54 -8.52
C ARG A 163 19.93 0.05 -9.89
N VAL A 164 21.17 -0.01 -10.34
CA VAL A 164 21.60 0.50 -11.66
C VAL A 164 21.08 -0.38 -12.84
N GLY A 165 20.26 -1.41 -12.55
CA GLY A 165 19.55 -2.17 -13.58
C GLY A 165 20.34 -3.29 -14.24
N LEU A 166 21.48 -3.66 -13.69
CA LEU A 166 22.33 -4.75 -14.21
C LEU A 166 21.98 -6.13 -13.62
N LYS A 167 20.92 -6.22 -12.80
CA LYS A 167 20.54 -7.42 -12.07
C LYS A 167 19.20 -7.98 -12.56
N ASP A 168 19.07 -9.30 -12.51
CA ASP A 168 17.83 -10.02 -12.78
C ASP A 168 16.73 -9.55 -11.78
N PRO A 169 15.55 -9.14 -12.26
CA PRO A 169 14.46 -8.68 -11.40
C PRO A 169 13.94 -9.76 -10.43
N ASN A 170 14.13 -11.05 -10.75
CA ASN A 170 13.69 -12.16 -9.92
C ASN A 170 14.61 -12.43 -8.72
N LYS A 171 15.82 -11.84 -8.72
CA LYS A 171 16.80 -12.07 -7.63
C LYS A 171 16.68 -11.01 -6.52
N PRO A 172 17.00 -11.38 -5.26
CA PRO A 172 17.02 -10.43 -4.15
C PRO A 172 17.89 -9.22 -4.44
N ILE A 173 17.50 -8.02 -4.01
CA ILE A 173 18.27 -6.76 -4.21
C ILE A 173 19.70 -6.90 -3.72
N GLY A 174 19.92 -7.60 -2.62
CA GLY A 174 21.24 -7.92 -2.07
C GLY A 174 21.15 -8.91 -0.94
N THR A 175 22.18 -9.73 -0.83
CA THR A 175 22.38 -10.65 0.27
C THR A 175 23.60 -10.19 1.06
N PHE A 176 23.44 -10.02 2.38
CA PHE A 176 24.47 -9.49 3.26
C PHE A 176 24.66 -10.39 4.46
N MET A 177 25.88 -10.68 4.79
CA MET A 177 26.24 -11.41 6.01
C MET A 177 26.91 -10.45 6.99
N PHE A 178 26.27 -10.28 8.16
CA PHE A 178 26.80 -9.46 9.24
C PHE A 178 27.53 -10.34 10.27
N LEU A 179 28.84 -10.23 10.30
CA LEU A 179 29.70 -10.95 11.23
C LEU A 179 30.20 -10.01 12.34
N GLY A 180 30.15 -10.47 13.56
CA GLY A 180 30.66 -9.71 14.73
C GLY A 180 30.06 -10.18 16.05
N PRO A 181 30.62 -9.76 17.19
CA PRO A 181 30.12 -10.13 18.51
C PRO A 181 28.70 -9.63 18.78
N THR A 182 28.07 -10.13 19.82
CA THR A 182 26.78 -9.64 20.29
C THR A 182 26.82 -8.17 20.70
N GLY A 183 25.73 -7.43 20.48
CA GLY A 183 25.64 -6.04 20.93
C GLY A 183 26.21 -4.99 19.99
N VAL A 184 26.89 -5.35 18.89
CA VAL A 184 27.48 -4.36 17.94
C VAL A 184 26.48 -3.73 16.98
N GLY A 185 25.18 -4.03 17.08
CA GLY A 185 24.15 -3.38 16.29
C GLY A 185 23.74 -4.08 14.98
N LYS A 186 24.08 -5.36 14.76
CA LYS A 186 23.73 -6.10 13.53
C LYS A 186 22.22 -6.07 13.22
N THR A 187 21.41 -6.49 14.18
CA THR A 187 19.94 -6.50 14.07
C THR A 187 19.36 -5.08 13.97
N HIS A 188 19.97 -4.12 14.66
CA HIS A 188 19.57 -2.72 14.61
C HIS A 188 19.79 -2.13 13.21
N LEU A 189 20.94 -2.40 12.59
CA LEU A 189 21.24 -1.97 11.21
C LEU A 189 20.22 -2.55 10.21
N ALA A 190 19.84 -3.82 10.34
CA ALA A 190 18.82 -4.43 9.48
C ALA A 190 17.45 -3.76 9.67
N LYS A 191 17.08 -3.40 10.89
CA LYS A 191 15.84 -2.69 11.20
C LYS A 191 15.80 -1.28 10.61
N GLU A 192 16.87 -0.52 10.78
CA GLU A 192 16.96 0.84 10.21
C GLU A 192 17.02 0.79 8.68
N LEU A 193 17.66 -0.22 8.10
CA LEU A 193 17.63 -0.46 6.65
C LEU A 193 16.20 -0.71 6.15
N ALA A 194 15.44 -1.59 6.79
CA ALA A 194 14.05 -1.86 6.42
C ALA A 194 13.19 -0.60 6.51
N LYS A 195 13.34 0.16 7.58
CA LYS A 195 12.65 1.44 7.77
C LYS A 195 13.03 2.47 6.71
N TYR A 196 14.30 2.54 6.33
CA TYR A 196 14.76 3.46 5.28
C TYR A 196 14.24 3.07 3.91
N MET A 197 14.38 1.78 3.54
CA MET A 197 13.99 1.26 2.22
C MET A 197 12.48 1.27 2.01
N PHE A 198 11.70 0.86 3.02
CA PHE A 198 10.27 0.59 2.87
C PHE A 198 9.38 1.50 3.73
N GLY A 199 9.95 2.40 4.51
CA GLY A 199 9.22 3.41 5.29
C GLY A 199 8.64 2.91 6.62
N SER A 200 8.70 1.60 6.92
CA SER A 200 8.21 1.01 8.16
C SER A 200 9.19 -0.01 8.74
N SER A 201 9.28 -0.08 10.06
CA SER A 201 10.00 -1.15 10.76
C SER A 201 9.32 -2.52 10.58
N ASP A 202 8.04 -2.54 10.22
CA ASP A 202 7.26 -3.76 10.00
C ASP A 202 7.62 -4.45 8.67
N ALA A 203 8.37 -3.76 7.81
CA ALA A 203 8.98 -4.34 6.62
C ALA A 203 10.20 -5.22 6.93
N LEU A 204 10.57 -5.40 8.22
CA LEU A 204 11.56 -6.37 8.65
C LEU A 204 10.87 -7.69 9.01
N ILE A 205 11.16 -8.74 8.27
CA ILE A 205 10.80 -10.13 8.61
C ILE A 205 12.00 -10.72 9.34
N ARG A 206 11.87 -10.92 10.67
CA ARG A 206 12.92 -11.55 11.46
C ARG A 206 12.59 -13.00 11.73
N ILE A 207 13.53 -13.87 11.42
CA ILE A 207 13.46 -15.31 11.67
C ILE A 207 14.64 -15.68 12.56
N ASP A 208 14.34 -16.18 13.75
CA ASP A 208 15.35 -16.64 14.70
C ASP A 208 15.76 -18.06 14.35
N MET A 209 16.97 -18.25 13.88
CA MET A 209 17.47 -19.54 13.45
C MET A 209 17.74 -20.52 14.62
N SER A 210 17.72 -20.06 15.85
CA SER A 210 17.78 -20.94 17.02
C SER A 210 16.56 -21.86 17.15
N GLU A 211 15.43 -21.49 16.52
CA GLU A 211 14.23 -22.35 16.45
C GLU A 211 14.32 -23.45 15.37
N TYR A 212 15.38 -23.41 14.52
CA TYR A 212 15.56 -24.28 13.37
C TYR A 212 16.80 -25.18 13.47
N GLN A 213 17.06 -25.65 14.69
CA GLN A 213 18.20 -26.54 14.98
C GLN A 213 17.96 -28.00 14.56
N GLU A 214 16.71 -28.40 14.44
CA GLU A 214 16.32 -29.78 14.11
C GLU A 214 16.07 -29.95 12.59
N LYS A 215 16.32 -31.15 12.09
CA LYS A 215 16.13 -31.48 10.67
C LYS A 215 14.71 -31.24 10.18
N HIS A 216 13.71 -31.49 11.01
CA HIS A 216 12.29 -31.29 10.68
C HIS A 216 11.86 -29.82 10.63
N SER A 217 12.67 -28.93 11.12
CA SER A 217 12.35 -27.50 11.15
C SER A 217 12.40 -26.85 9.77
N VAL A 218 13.04 -27.45 8.78
CA VAL A 218 13.10 -26.98 7.40
C VAL A 218 11.71 -26.87 6.78
N SER A 219 10.83 -27.86 6.99
CA SER A 219 9.45 -27.83 6.49
C SER A 219 8.61 -26.72 7.16
N ARG A 220 8.92 -26.31 8.38
CA ARG A 220 8.29 -25.13 9.00
C ARG A 220 8.71 -23.83 8.34
N LEU A 221 9.91 -23.76 7.79
CA LEU A 221 10.43 -22.55 7.14
C LEU A 221 9.81 -22.33 5.76
N VAL A 222 9.79 -23.36 4.91
CA VAL A 222 9.39 -23.28 3.49
C VAL A 222 8.00 -23.84 3.24
N GLY A 223 7.52 -24.72 4.12
CA GLY A 223 6.28 -25.50 3.97
C GLY A 223 6.55 -26.98 3.77
N ALA A 224 5.54 -27.80 4.06
CA ALA A 224 5.62 -29.25 3.84
C ALA A 224 5.33 -29.59 2.38
N PRO A 225 5.95 -30.64 1.82
CA PRO A 225 5.63 -31.11 0.48
C PRO A 225 4.17 -31.62 0.39
N PRO A 226 3.58 -31.65 -0.80
CA PRO A 226 2.23 -32.19 -1.00
C PRO A 226 2.07 -33.59 -0.43
N GLY A 227 1.01 -33.80 0.35
CA GLY A 227 0.69 -35.11 0.98
C GLY A 227 1.29 -35.32 2.38
N TYR A 228 2.04 -34.37 2.91
CA TYR A 228 2.52 -34.42 4.30
C TYR A 228 1.65 -33.56 5.23
N VAL A 229 1.62 -33.92 6.51
CA VAL A 229 0.91 -33.17 7.55
C VAL A 229 1.50 -31.76 7.64
N GLY A 230 0.64 -30.72 7.62
CA GLY A 230 1.05 -29.33 7.65
C GLY A 230 1.22 -28.68 6.27
N TYR A 231 0.85 -29.35 5.17
CA TYR A 231 0.90 -28.79 3.83
C TYR A 231 0.02 -27.52 3.69
N ASP A 232 -1.17 -27.52 4.28
CA ASP A 232 -2.13 -26.41 4.20
C ASP A 232 -1.72 -25.18 5.04
N GLU A 233 -0.79 -25.32 5.98
CA GLU A 233 -0.36 -24.24 6.86
C GLU A 233 0.66 -23.29 6.21
N GLY A 234 1.30 -23.71 5.11
CA GLY A 234 2.38 -22.95 4.45
C GLY A 234 3.64 -22.85 5.30
N GLY A 235 4.74 -22.34 4.74
CA GLY A 235 5.97 -22.11 5.50
C GLY A 235 6.00 -20.72 6.15
N GLN A 236 6.63 -20.58 7.29
CA GLN A 236 6.73 -19.31 8.00
C GLN A 236 7.41 -18.22 7.14
N LEU A 237 8.47 -18.57 6.42
CA LEU A 237 9.17 -17.65 5.52
C LEU A 237 8.32 -17.33 4.29
N THR A 238 7.80 -18.36 3.63
CA THR A 238 7.02 -18.19 2.39
C THR A 238 5.75 -17.37 2.62
N GLU A 239 5.01 -17.65 3.71
CA GLU A 239 3.83 -16.88 4.07
C GLU A 239 4.16 -15.44 4.49
N ALA A 240 5.27 -15.22 5.22
CA ALA A 240 5.68 -13.88 5.60
C ALA A 240 6.07 -13.04 4.39
N ILE A 241 6.80 -13.62 3.42
CA ILE A 241 7.18 -12.95 2.17
C ILE A 241 5.95 -12.73 1.28
N ARG A 242 5.04 -13.70 1.17
CA ARG A 242 3.79 -13.56 0.42
C ARG A 242 2.95 -12.39 0.91
N ARG A 243 2.89 -12.20 2.24
CA ARG A 243 2.17 -11.07 2.85
C ARG A 243 2.90 -9.73 2.73
N LYS A 244 4.24 -9.77 2.69
CA LYS A 244 5.11 -8.58 2.63
C LYS A 244 6.22 -8.78 1.59
N PRO A 245 5.89 -8.73 0.29
CA PRO A 245 6.85 -9.02 -0.78
C PRO A 245 8.02 -8.03 -0.84
N TYR A 246 7.81 -6.80 -0.37
CA TYR A 246 8.87 -5.79 -0.24
C TYR A 246 9.31 -5.65 1.21
N SER A 247 10.28 -6.48 1.59
CA SER A 247 10.76 -6.56 2.97
C SER A 247 12.25 -6.85 3.03
N VAL A 248 12.84 -6.62 4.18
CA VAL A 248 14.15 -7.12 4.56
C VAL A 248 13.94 -8.39 5.35
N VAL A 249 14.48 -9.52 4.88
CA VAL A 249 14.46 -10.78 5.63
C VAL A 249 15.75 -10.89 6.41
N LEU A 250 15.65 -10.99 7.72
CA LEU A 250 16.77 -11.17 8.64
C LEU A 250 16.76 -12.58 9.23
N PHE A 251 17.74 -13.38 8.87
CA PHE A 251 18.02 -14.64 9.53
C PHE A 251 18.99 -14.37 10.70
N ASP A 252 18.45 -14.30 11.91
CA ASP A 252 19.23 -14.01 13.11
C ASP A 252 19.79 -15.30 13.69
N GLU A 253 21.03 -15.24 14.24
CA GLU A 253 21.75 -16.37 14.83
C GLU A 253 21.88 -17.58 13.87
N ILE A 254 22.21 -17.30 12.61
CA ILE A 254 22.26 -18.29 11.52
C ILE A 254 23.18 -19.47 11.83
N GLU A 255 24.20 -19.28 12.64
CA GLU A 255 25.13 -20.31 13.09
C GLU A 255 24.50 -21.43 13.91
N LYS A 256 23.28 -21.20 14.44
CA LYS A 256 22.52 -22.20 15.21
C LYS A 256 21.62 -23.09 14.35
N ALA A 257 21.43 -22.72 13.08
CA ALA A 257 20.55 -23.45 12.18
C ALA A 257 21.09 -24.85 11.84
N HIS A 258 20.17 -25.79 11.56
CA HIS A 258 20.56 -27.10 11.02
C HIS A 258 21.22 -26.93 9.63
N PRO A 259 22.22 -27.77 9.27
CA PRO A 259 22.88 -27.67 7.98
C PRO A 259 21.94 -27.72 6.76
N ASP A 260 20.85 -28.48 6.82
CA ASP A 260 19.84 -28.57 5.75
C ASP A 260 19.15 -27.22 5.47
N VAL A 261 19.06 -26.34 6.47
CA VAL A 261 18.53 -24.96 6.29
C VAL A 261 19.44 -24.15 5.38
N PHE A 262 20.76 -24.30 5.50
CA PHE A 262 21.70 -23.58 4.63
C PHE A 262 21.55 -23.98 3.15
N ILE A 263 21.23 -25.24 2.87
CA ILE A 263 21.02 -25.71 1.48
C ILE A 263 19.82 -24.99 0.86
N ILE A 264 18.72 -24.85 1.60
CA ILE A 264 17.54 -24.15 1.13
C ILE A 264 17.79 -22.65 1.00
N LEU A 265 18.48 -22.05 1.97
CA LEU A 265 18.84 -20.65 1.88
C LEU A 265 19.73 -20.37 0.66
N LEU A 266 20.63 -21.27 0.28
CA LEU A 266 21.42 -21.13 -0.95
C LEU A 266 20.53 -21.05 -2.18
N GLN A 267 19.50 -21.90 -2.29
CA GLN A 267 18.54 -21.84 -3.40
C GLN A 267 17.79 -20.50 -3.43
N VAL A 268 17.25 -20.05 -2.29
CA VAL A 268 16.56 -18.75 -2.19
C VAL A 268 17.48 -17.57 -2.55
N LEU A 269 18.76 -17.66 -2.24
CA LEU A 269 19.73 -16.59 -2.49
C LEU A 269 20.26 -16.58 -3.94
N ASP A 270 20.23 -17.71 -4.62
CA ASP A 270 20.76 -17.88 -5.99
C ASP A 270 19.66 -17.76 -7.05
N ASP A 271 18.52 -18.37 -6.81
CA ASP A 271 17.40 -18.40 -7.76
C ASP A 271 16.34 -17.32 -7.49
N GLY A 272 16.24 -16.81 -6.28
CA GLY A 272 15.28 -15.79 -5.84
C GLY A 272 14.09 -16.39 -5.13
#